data_2f7f512b18842085a559863b229baf9f
#
_entry.id   2f7f512b18842085a559863b229baf9f
#
_cell.length_a   1.000
_cell.length_b   1.000
_cell.length_c   1.000
_cell.angle_alpha   90.00
_cell.angle_beta   90.00
_cell.angle_gamma   90.00
#
_symmetry.space_group_name_H-M   'P 1'
#
loop_
_entity.id
_entity.type
_entity.pdbx_description
1 polymer ?
#
loop_
_entity_poly.entity_id
_entity_poly.type
_entity_poly.pdbx_seq_one_letter_code
_entity_poly.pdbx_strand_id
1 'polypeptide(L)'
;SQAAVVKEAANINAYLIAAPDIIVKSRSKPNDDRGLMEWGNKPTDGGNLFMDTAERQTLLSDWPSAARFVKRFLGAQEFIRGQQRYCLWIEDSDRKEAEATPEIARRVAAVAKMRASSKAAETRPAAAFPHRFRQIQSVADQYSLVVARVSSEGRDFLPIGLEGNGTIIGDRNFALYDAPL
;
A
#
# COMPACT_ATOMS: atom_id res chain seq x y z
N SER A 1 0.61 23.12 -31.26
CA SER A 1 -0.25 24.05 -30.47
C SER A 1 -1.64 23.43 -30.36
N GLN A 2 -2.08 23.06 -29.19
CA GLN A 2 -3.48 22.70 -28.97
C GLN A 2 -4.32 23.98 -29.13
N ALA A 3 -5.35 23.93 -29.96
CA ALA A 3 -6.31 25.02 -30.10
C ALA A 3 -7.06 25.16 -28.75
N ALA A 4 -7.19 26.41 -28.28
CA ALA A 4 -7.99 26.69 -27.09
C ALA A 4 -9.46 26.37 -27.40
N VAL A 5 -10.08 25.55 -26.57
CA VAL A 5 -11.51 25.25 -26.62
C VAL A 5 -12.22 26.25 -25.72
N VAL A 6 -13.05 27.10 -26.28
CA VAL A 6 -13.90 28.02 -25.54
C VAL A 6 -15.28 27.39 -25.35
N LYS A 7 -15.76 27.35 -24.13
CA LYS A 7 -17.09 26.85 -23.77
C LYS A 7 -17.83 27.92 -22.97
N GLU A 8 -19.01 28.30 -23.42
CA GLU A 8 -19.89 29.17 -22.64
C GLU A 8 -20.52 28.43 -21.48
N ALA A 9 -20.58 29.06 -20.32
CA ALA A 9 -21.16 28.51 -19.12
C ALA A 9 -21.99 29.57 -18.38
N ALA A 10 -23.15 29.16 -17.84
CA ALA A 10 -24.03 30.03 -17.05
C ALA A 10 -23.40 30.41 -15.71
N ASN A 11 -22.59 29.54 -15.16
CA ASN A 11 -21.82 29.74 -13.91
C ASN A 11 -20.49 29.00 -13.98
N ILE A 12 -19.44 29.59 -13.43
CA ILE A 12 -18.12 28.96 -13.23
C ILE A 12 -17.82 29.01 -11.76
N ASN A 13 -17.78 27.86 -11.12
CA ASN A 13 -17.54 27.74 -9.67
C ASN A 13 -16.07 28.01 -9.30
N ALA A 14 -15.77 27.98 -7.99
CA ALA A 14 -14.42 28.22 -7.45
C ALA A 14 -13.36 27.19 -7.94
N TYR A 15 -13.78 26.08 -8.52
CA TYR A 15 -12.90 25.06 -9.12
C TYR A 15 -12.71 25.24 -10.63
N LEU A 16 -13.16 26.36 -11.19
CA LEU A 16 -13.12 26.71 -12.62
C LEU A 16 -13.89 25.71 -13.51
N ILE A 17 -14.96 25.13 -12.98
CA ILE A 17 -15.84 24.19 -13.67
C ILE A 17 -17.19 24.84 -13.90
N ALA A 18 -17.79 24.59 -15.07
CA ALA A 18 -19.16 24.98 -15.38
C ALA A 18 -20.17 24.16 -14.55
N ALA A 19 -20.38 24.55 -13.29
CA ALA A 19 -21.22 23.85 -12.32
C ALA A 19 -21.71 24.83 -11.22
N PRO A 20 -22.71 24.44 -10.40
CA PRO A 20 -23.13 25.22 -9.24
C PRO A 20 -21.99 25.50 -8.25
N ASP A 21 -22.13 26.56 -7.44
CA ASP A 21 -21.16 26.95 -6.42
C ASP A 21 -21.22 26.02 -5.21
N ILE A 22 -20.64 24.84 -5.35
CA ILE A 22 -20.46 23.88 -4.26
C ILE A 22 -19.00 23.93 -3.83
N ILE A 23 -18.75 24.30 -2.58
CA ILE A 23 -17.41 24.31 -1.98
C ILE A 23 -17.24 23.07 -1.11
N VAL A 24 -16.33 22.18 -1.52
CA VAL A 24 -15.94 21.02 -0.70
C VAL A 24 -14.89 21.48 0.32
N LYS A 25 -15.31 21.56 1.58
CA LYS A 25 -14.40 21.90 2.69
C LYS A 25 -13.50 20.72 3.05
N SER A 26 -12.23 20.99 3.35
CA SER A 26 -11.33 20.00 3.92
C SER A 26 -11.87 19.49 5.26
N ARG A 27 -11.86 18.18 5.46
CA ARG A 27 -12.30 17.51 6.68
C ARG A 27 -11.30 16.44 7.10
N SER A 28 -11.16 16.26 8.41
CA SER A 28 -10.34 15.19 9.01
C SER A 28 -11.17 13.96 9.41
N LYS A 29 -12.50 14.06 9.33
CA LYS A 29 -13.43 12.98 9.69
C LYS A 29 -14.48 12.81 8.59
N PRO A 30 -14.98 11.60 8.35
CA PRO A 30 -16.09 11.35 7.44
C PRO A 30 -17.38 12.05 7.91
N ASN A 31 -18.37 12.13 7.03
CA ASN A 31 -19.67 12.73 7.36
C ASN A 31 -20.56 11.80 8.21
N ASP A 32 -20.23 10.51 8.23
CA ASP A 32 -20.98 9.45 8.89
C ASP A 32 -20.02 8.38 9.46
N ASP A 33 -20.54 7.35 10.09
CA ASP A 33 -19.80 6.30 10.76
C ASP A 33 -19.30 5.17 9.81
N ARG A 34 -19.11 5.46 8.52
CA ARG A 34 -18.69 4.47 7.52
C ARG A 34 -17.23 4.09 7.57
N GLY A 35 -16.53 4.43 8.63
CA GLY A 35 -15.13 4.11 8.84
C GLY A 35 -14.17 5.22 8.41
N LEU A 36 -12.96 5.11 8.88
CA LEU A 36 -11.88 6.06 8.57
C LEU A 36 -11.06 5.55 7.40
N MET A 37 -10.77 6.45 6.47
CA MET A 37 -9.77 6.19 5.45
C MET A 37 -8.39 6.35 6.07
N GLU A 38 -7.59 5.29 6.04
CA GLU A 38 -6.25 5.24 6.59
C GLU A 38 -5.20 5.10 5.48
N TRP A 39 -3.97 5.36 5.81
CA TRP A 39 -2.86 5.04 4.93
C TRP A 39 -2.61 3.54 4.95
N GLY A 40 -2.07 3.00 3.85
CA GLY A 40 -1.58 1.64 3.84
C GLY A 40 -0.28 1.47 4.63
N ASN A 41 0.20 0.24 4.66
CA ASN A 41 1.36 -0.21 5.42
C ASN A 41 2.67 0.22 4.75
N LYS A 42 3.66 0.68 5.56
CA LYS A 42 4.94 1.18 5.06
C LYS A 42 6.09 0.24 5.42
N PRO A 43 6.76 -0.36 4.43
CA PRO A 43 7.82 -1.36 4.67
C PRO A 43 9.10 -0.76 5.24
N THR A 44 9.68 0.25 4.60
CA THR A 44 11.02 0.81 4.91
C THR A 44 12.06 -0.31 5.06
N ASP A 45 12.25 -1.06 3.98
CA ASP A 45 12.98 -2.33 3.96
C ASP A 45 14.09 -2.40 2.89
N GLY A 46 14.23 -1.33 2.08
CA GLY A 46 15.14 -1.31 0.94
C GLY A 46 14.76 -2.31 -0.17
N GLY A 47 13.50 -2.75 -0.22
CA GLY A 47 13.00 -3.72 -1.18
C GLY A 47 13.24 -5.18 -0.80
N ASN A 48 13.86 -5.44 0.35
CA ASN A 48 14.23 -6.81 0.73
C ASN A 48 13.06 -7.69 1.18
N LEU A 49 11.96 -7.10 1.65
CA LEU A 49 10.75 -7.85 1.99
C LEU A 49 9.84 -8.12 0.78
N PHE A 50 10.16 -7.54 -0.37
CA PHE A 50 9.37 -7.71 -1.58
C PHE A 50 9.93 -8.79 -2.49
N MET A 51 9.05 -9.33 -3.31
CA MET A 51 9.38 -10.28 -4.37
C MET A 51 8.42 -10.13 -5.54
N ASP A 52 8.91 -10.40 -6.73
CA ASP A 52 8.10 -10.56 -7.92
C ASP A 52 7.52 -11.98 -8.02
N THR A 53 6.83 -12.27 -9.12
CA THR A 53 6.21 -13.58 -9.34
C THR A 53 7.24 -14.70 -9.47
N ALA A 54 8.38 -14.45 -10.14
CA ALA A 54 9.42 -15.45 -10.33
C ALA A 54 10.14 -15.77 -9.02
N GLU A 55 10.53 -14.74 -8.27
CA GLU A 55 11.15 -14.91 -6.93
C GLU A 55 10.22 -15.66 -5.97
N ARG A 56 8.90 -15.33 -5.99
CA ARG A 56 7.89 -16.05 -5.20
C ARG A 56 7.80 -17.53 -5.61
N GLN A 57 7.77 -17.82 -6.91
CA GLN A 57 7.70 -19.19 -7.40
C GLN A 57 8.94 -20.01 -6.96
N THR A 58 10.13 -19.45 -7.09
CA THR A 58 11.38 -20.07 -6.62
C THR A 58 11.33 -20.33 -5.13
N LEU A 59 10.98 -19.32 -4.31
CA LEU A 59 10.88 -19.48 -2.87
C LEU A 59 9.92 -20.62 -2.48
N LEU A 60 8.74 -20.66 -3.09
CA LEU A 60 7.72 -21.65 -2.73
C LEU A 60 7.99 -23.05 -3.32
N SER A 61 8.76 -23.15 -4.40
CA SER A 61 9.25 -24.42 -4.92
C SER A 61 10.27 -25.06 -3.95
N ASP A 62 11.22 -24.24 -3.47
CA ASP A 62 12.30 -24.71 -2.59
C ASP A 62 11.82 -24.91 -1.15
N TRP A 63 10.91 -24.05 -0.69
CA TRP A 63 10.37 -24.07 0.69
C TRP A 63 8.84 -23.83 0.69
N PRO A 64 8.03 -24.87 0.40
CA PRO A 64 6.56 -24.76 0.36
C PRO A 64 5.93 -24.21 1.65
N SER A 65 6.53 -24.51 2.82
CA SER A 65 6.07 -24.00 4.12
C SER A 65 6.15 -22.48 4.25
N ALA A 66 6.98 -21.81 3.44
CA ALA A 66 7.10 -20.36 3.42
C ALA A 66 5.83 -19.66 2.86
N ALA A 67 4.91 -20.38 2.23
CA ALA A 67 3.71 -19.82 1.61
C ALA A 67 2.86 -19.00 2.59
N ARG A 68 2.79 -19.39 3.86
CA ARG A 68 2.03 -18.67 4.90
C ARG A 68 2.56 -17.26 5.17
N PHE A 69 3.85 -17.02 4.91
CA PHE A 69 4.52 -15.73 5.11
C PHE A 69 4.50 -14.84 3.88
N VAL A 70 4.02 -15.34 2.74
CA VAL A 70 3.99 -14.58 1.49
C VAL A 70 2.58 -14.08 1.24
N LYS A 71 2.42 -12.76 1.20
CA LYS A 71 1.15 -12.09 0.90
C LYS A 71 1.25 -11.30 -0.39
N ARG A 72 0.11 -11.11 -1.07
CA ARG A 72 0.02 -10.15 -2.17
C ARG A 72 0.21 -8.74 -1.62
N PHE A 73 0.99 -7.92 -2.33
CA PHE A 73 1.19 -6.51 -1.99
C PHE A 73 0.56 -5.62 -3.06
N LEU A 74 -0.13 -4.58 -2.62
CA LEU A 74 -0.77 -3.60 -3.49
C LEU A 74 -0.26 -2.18 -3.18
N GLY A 75 0.79 -1.77 -3.85
CA GLY A 75 1.22 -0.37 -3.92
C GLY A 75 0.46 0.39 -5.01
N ALA A 76 0.80 1.66 -5.24
CA ALA A 76 0.11 2.48 -6.24
C ALA A 76 0.30 1.96 -7.67
N GLN A 77 1.49 1.47 -8.01
CA GLN A 77 1.75 0.93 -9.36
C GLN A 77 1.02 -0.39 -9.60
N GLU A 78 1.05 -1.27 -8.61
CA GLU A 78 0.35 -2.54 -8.63
C GLU A 78 -1.15 -2.31 -8.83
N PHE A 79 -1.72 -1.35 -8.08
CA PHE A 79 -3.13 -1.00 -8.17
C PHE A 79 -3.51 -0.38 -9.52
N ILE A 80 -2.75 0.61 -9.97
CA ILE A 80 -3.08 1.37 -11.19
C ILE A 80 -2.78 0.58 -12.47
N ARG A 81 -1.74 -0.27 -12.47
CA ARG A 81 -1.25 -1.00 -13.65
C ARG A 81 -1.55 -2.48 -13.63
N GLY A 82 -2.18 -3.00 -12.57
CA GLY A 82 -2.47 -4.42 -12.42
C GLY A 82 -1.23 -5.31 -12.26
N GLN A 83 -0.10 -4.75 -11.82
CA GLN A 83 1.14 -5.51 -11.64
C GLN A 83 1.03 -6.47 -10.45
N GLN A 84 1.68 -7.62 -10.56
CA GLN A 84 1.76 -8.59 -9.48
C GLN A 84 3.01 -8.33 -8.65
N ARG A 85 2.83 -8.17 -7.34
CA ARG A 85 3.91 -8.05 -6.37
C ARG A 85 3.54 -8.73 -5.08
N TYR A 86 4.52 -9.27 -4.40
CA TYR A 86 4.34 -9.99 -3.15
C TYR A 86 5.26 -9.43 -2.08
N CYS A 87 4.93 -9.67 -0.82
CA CYS A 87 5.79 -9.30 0.29
C CYS A 87 5.83 -10.41 1.34
N LEU A 88 6.90 -10.43 2.11
CA LEU A 88 6.93 -11.16 3.37
C LEU A 88 6.09 -10.40 4.40
N TRP A 89 5.16 -11.12 5.00
CA TRP A 89 4.32 -10.65 6.11
C TRP A 89 4.46 -11.64 7.24
N ILE A 90 5.25 -11.27 8.25
CA ILE A 90 5.68 -12.15 9.32
C ILE A 90 5.29 -11.49 10.65
N GLU A 91 4.46 -12.17 11.42
CA GLU A 91 4.11 -11.74 12.77
C GLU A 91 5.28 -11.98 13.74
N ASP A 92 5.32 -11.21 14.85
CA ASP A 92 6.41 -11.34 15.84
C ASP A 92 6.52 -12.76 16.40
N SER A 93 5.38 -13.45 16.60
CA SER A 93 5.31 -14.85 17.05
C SER A 93 5.92 -15.85 16.05
N ASP A 94 5.84 -15.55 14.77
CA ASP A 94 6.22 -16.44 13.67
C ASP A 94 7.65 -16.22 13.20
N ARG A 95 8.33 -15.20 13.72
CA ARG A 95 9.66 -14.79 13.29
C ARG A 95 10.65 -15.94 13.26
N LYS A 96 10.72 -16.70 14.34
CA LYS A 96 11.67 -17.82 14.48
C LYS A 96 11.44 -18.91 13.44
N GLU A 97 10.17 -19.22 13.18
CA GLU A 97 9.79 -20.21 12.17
C GLU A 97 10.09 -19.69 10.76
N ALA A 98 9.75 -18.43 10.45
CA ALA A 98 10.03 -17.83 9.17
C ALA A 98 11.53 -17.78 8.86
N GLU A 99 12.37 -17.38 9.85
CA GLU A 99 13.82 -17.30 9.70
C GLU A 99 14.50 -18.70 9.65
N ALA A 100 13.79 -19.79 9.91
CA ALA A 100 14.27 -21.15 9.63
C ALA A 100 14.38 -21.42 8.11
N THR A 101 13.67 -20.63 7.26
CA THR A 101 13.84 -20.62 5.81
C THR A 101 15.05 -19.75 5.45
N PRO A 102 16.14 -20.30 4.86
CA PRO A 102 17.39 -19.56 4.62
C PRO A 102 17.20 -18.28 3.79
N GLU A 103 16.35 -18.33 2.77
CA GLU A 103 16.09 -17.16 1.93
C GLU A 103 15.34 -16.05 2.70
N ILE A 104 14.39 -16.40 3.56
CA ILE A 104 13.72 -15.43 4.44
C ILE A 104 14.72 -14.84 5.43
N ALA A 105 15.55 -15.65 6.07
CA ALA A 105 16.57 -15.18 7.00
C ALA A 105 17.54 -14.21 6.32
N ARG A 106 17.99 -14.50 5.10
CA ARG A 106 18.85 -13.62 4.29
C ARG A 106 18.18 -12.26 4.04
N ARG A 107 16.91 -12.23 3.63
CA ARG A 107 16.12 -11.02 3.37
C ARG A 107 15.93 -10.20 4.65
N VAL A 108 15.58 -10.83 5.74
CA VAL A 108 15.41 -10.20 7.06
C VAL A 108 16.72 -9.58 7.55
N ALA A 109 17.85 -10.30 7.41
CA ALA A 109 19.17 -9.76 7.77
C ALA A 109 19.55 -8.52 6.92
N ALA A 110 19.20 -8.51 5.63
CA ALA A 110 19.41 -7.36 4.75
C ALA A 110 18.57 -6.14 5.19
N VAL A 111 17.33 -6.34 5.61
CA VAL A 111 16.49 -5.27 6.20
C VAL A 111 17.12 -4.73 7.48
N ALA A 112 17.58 -5.60 8.39
CA ALA A 112 18.25 -5.18 9.62
C ALA A 112 19.45 -4.27 9.34
N LYS A 113 20.31 -4.69 8.42
CA LYS A 113 21.50 -3.92 8.00
C LYS A 113 21.10 -2.57 7.40
N MET A 114 20.13 -2.56 6.48
CA MET A 114 19.66 -1.35 5.83
C MET A 114 19.08 -0.35 6.85
N ARG A 115 18.23 -0.82 7.77
CA ARG A 115 17.64 0.05 8.80
C ARG A 115 18.68 0.57 9.78
N ALA A 116 19.62 -0.26 10.23
CA ALA A 116 20.70 0.14 11.14
C ALA A 116 21.61 1.22 10.53
N SER A 117 21.87 1.14 9.23
CA SER A 117 22.72 2.11 8.51
C SER A 117 21.94 3.32 7.95
N SER A 118 20.63 3.43 8.25
CA SER A 118 19.81 4.52 7.71
C SER A 118 20.28 5.90 8.20
N LYS A 119 20.33 6.86 7.28
CA LYS A 119 20.58 8.27 7.60
C LYS A 119 19.42 8.87 8.41
N ALA A 120 18.20 8.37 8.24
CA ALA A 120 17.03 8.79 8.97
C ALA A 120 17.04 8.19 10.38
N ALA A 121 17.19 9.05 11.39
CA ALA A 121 17.31 8.62 12.80
C ALA A 121 16.13 7.78 13.27
N GLU A 122 14.92 8.14 12.81
CA GLU A 122 13.68 7.45 13.14
C GLU A 122 13.55 6.05 12.52
N THR A 123 14.41 5.70 11.56
CA THR A 123 14.42 4.37 10.93
C THR A 123 15.29 3.37 11.69
N ARG A 124 16.38 3.84 12.32
CA ARG A 124 17.36 2.95 12.97
C ARG A 124 16.79 2.04 14.07
N PRO A 125 15.89 2.49 14.96
CA PRO A 125 15.29 1.61 15.96
C PRO A 125 14.51 0.43 15.37
N ALA A 126 13.98 0.58 14.16
CA ALA A 126 13.26 -0.49 13.46
C ALA A 126 14.17 -1.65 12.99
N ALA A 127 15.50 -1.52 13.12
CA ALA A 127 16.43 -2.63 12.89
C ALA A 127 16.26 -3.78 13.93
N ALA A 128 15.61 -3.52 15.06
CA ALA A 128 15.31 -4.54 16.08
C ALA A 128 14.22 -5.53 15.62
N PHE A 129 13.34 -5.11 14.71
CA PHE A 129 12.25 -5.94 14.16
C PHE A 129 12.25 -5.93 12.62
N PRO A 130 13.30 -6.49 12.00
CA PRO A 130 13.52 -6.41 10.56
C PRO A 130 12.58 -7.32 9.74
N HIS A 131 11.94 -8.30 10.37
CA HIS A 131 11.04 -9.28 9.75
C HIS A 131 9.70 -8.68 9.32
N ARG A 132 9.32 -7.51 9.85
CA ARG A 132 8.04 -6.87 9.57
C ARG A 132 8.16 -5.47 8.98
N PHE A 133 7.07 -4.95 8.45
CA PHE A 133 7.00 -3.56 7.99
C PHE A 133 7.26 -2.60 9.15
N ARG A 134 7.91 -1.47 8.85
CA ARG A 134 8.22 -0.46 9.88
C ARG A 134 6.95 0.17 10.45
N GLN A 135 5.96 0.44 9.61
CA GLN A 135 4.66 0.95 10.03
C GLN A 135 3.57 0.02 9.52
N ILE A 136 2.81 -0.52 10.43
CA ILE A 136 1.65 -1.36 10.17
C ILE A 136 0.42 -0.56 10.59
N GLN A 137 -0.50 -0.33 9.65
CA GLN A 137 -1.78 0.32 9.92
C GLN A 137 -2.85 -0.74 10.19
N SER A 138 -3.20 -1.47 9.14
CA SER A 138 -4.17 -2.55 9.25
C SER A 138 -4.03 -3.55 8.12
N VAL A 139 -4.68 -4.70 8.28
CA VAL A 139 -4.95 -5.69 7.23
C VAL A 139 -6.43 -6.04 7.36
N ALA A 140 -7.14 -6.09 6.25
CA ALA A 140 -8.56 -6.41 6.25
C ALA A 140 -8.82 -7.88 6.60
N ASP A 141 -9.86 -8.12 7.38
CA ASP A 141 -10.38 -9.46 7.66
C ASP A 141 -11.22 -9.99 6.49
N GLN A 142 -11.92 -9.11 5.78
CA GLN A 142 -12.77 -9.47 4.65
C GLN A 142 -12.34 -8.78 3.36
N TYR A 143 -12.28 -7.44 3.34
CA TYR A 143 -11.91 -6.66 2.16
C TYR A 143 -11.41 -5.26 2.53
N SER A 144 -10.71 -4.63 1.59
CA SER A 144 -10.31 -3.22 1.68
C SER A 144 -10.86 -2.45 0.49
N LEU A 145 -11.51 -1.31 0.73
CA LEU A 145 -11.73 -0.32 -0.32
C LEU A 145 -10.46 0.50 -0.48
N VAL A 146 -9.85 0.45 -1.66
CA VAL A 146 -8.54 1.06 -1.93
C VAL A 146 -8.71 2.28 -2.81
N VAL A 147 -8.04 3.37 -2.45
CA VAL A 147 -8.01 4.63 -3.20
C VAL A 147 -6.56 5.02 -3.45
N ALA A 148 -6.18 5.22 -4.71
CA ALA A 148 -4.83 5.65 -5.04
C ALA A 148 -4.56 7.07 -4.48
N ARG A 149 -3.45 7.23 -3.74
CA ARG A 149 -3.01 8.55 -3.23
C ARG A 149 -2.44 9.44 -4.33
N VAL A 150 -1.99 8.83 -5.41
CA VAL A 150 -1.38 9.53 -6.54
C VAL A 150 -2.13 9.12 -7.80
N SER A 151 -2.61 10.10 -8.54
CA SER A 151 -3.22 9.93 -9.85
C SER A 151 -2.60 10.91 -10.83
N SER A 152 -2.79 10.71 -12.13
CA SER A 152 -2.37 11.66 -13.16
C SER A 152 -3.53 12.58 -13.53
N GLU A 153 -3.22 13.80 -13.94
CA GLU A 153 -4.18 14.77 -14.46
C GLU A 153 -4.94 14.31 -15.72
N GLY A 154 -4.35 13.36 -16.46
CA GLY A 154 -4.98 12.75 -17.63
C GLY A 154 -6.01 11.65 -17.33
N ARG A 155 -6.41 11.46 -16.07
CA ARG A 155 -7.44 10.50 -15.68
C ARG A 155 -8.75 11.19 -15.37
N ASP A 156 -9.82 10.76 -16.02
CA ASP A 156 -11.16 11.31 -15.80
C ASP A 156 -11.71 10.97 -14.42
N PHE A 157 -11.25 9.83 -13.81
CA PHE A 157 -11.73 9.34 -12.52
C PHE A 157 -10.58 8.99 -11.59
N LEU A 158 -10.81 9.22 -10.30
CA LEU A 158 -9.91 8.72 -9.23
C LEU A 158 -9.98 7.19 -9.19
N PRO A 159 -8.83 6.48 -9.27
CA PRO A 159 -8.82 5.03 -9.17
C PRO A 159 -9.29 4.59 -7.78
N ILE A 160 -10.37 3.83 -7.76
CA ILE A 160 -10.95 3.20 -6.57
C ILE A 160 -11.19 1.73 -6.90
N GLY A 161 -10.91 0.83 -5.96
CA GLY A 161 -11.12 -0.59 -6.14
C GLY A 161 -11.37 -1.32 -4.83
N LEU A 162 -11.90 -2.52 -4.94
CA LEU A 162 -12.13 -3.43 -3.82
C LEU A 162 -11.11 -4.57 -3.90
N GLU A 163 -10.41 -4.81 -2.79
CA GLU A 163 -9.41 -5.87 -2.66
C GLU A 163 -9.81 -6.82 -1.54
N GLY A 164 -9.68 -8.12 -1.78
CA GLY A 164 -10.00 -9.16 -0.81
C GLY A 164 -9.01 -9.22 0.36
N ASN A 165 -9.36 -10.00 1.37
CA ASN A 165 -8.52 -10.28 2.51
C ASN A 165 -7.15 -10.85 2.10
N GLY A 166 -6.16 -10.73 2.96
CA GLY A 166 -4.80 -11.22 2.70
C GLY A 166 -3.98 -10.38 1.73
N THR A 167 -4.54 -9.28 1.16
CA THR A 167 -3.78 -8.30 0.38
C THR A 167 -3.25 -7.21 1.31
N ILE A 168 -1.94 -7.00 1.29
CA ILE A 168 -1.29 -5.95 2.07
C ILE A 168 -1.30 -4.65 1.27
N ILE A 169 -2.07 -3.67 1.73
CA ILE A 169 -2.16 -2.35 1.09
C ILE A 169 -0.96 -1.51 1.49
N GLY A 170 -0.24 -0.97 0.51
CA GLY A 170 0.93 -0.13 0.72
C GLY A 170 0.61 1.35 0.94
N ASP A 171 1.50 2.08 1.61
CA ASP A 171 1.36 3.49 2.03
C ASP A 171 1.20 4.51 0.89
N ARG A 172 1.33 4.08 -0.36
CA ARG A 172 1.01 4.89 -1.56
C ARG A 172 -0.46 4.83 -1.95
N ASN A 173 -1.27 4.09 -1.19
CA ASN A 173 -2.72 4.05 -1.28
C ASN A 173 -3.33 4.48 0.06
N PHE A 174 -4.57 4.95 -0.01
CA PHE A 174 -5.48 4.98 1.13
C PHE A 174 -6.31 3.71 1.12
N ALA A 175 -6.75 3.27 2.29
CA ALA A 175 -7.66 2.14 2.44
C ALA A 175 -8.72 2.39 3.51
N LEU A 176 -9.93 1.89 3.26
CA LEU A 176 -10.92 1.64 4.29
C LEU A 176 -10.95 0.12 4.48
N TYR A 177 -10.53 -0.32 5.66
CA TYR A 177 -10.48 -1.74 6.01
C TYR A 177 -11.83 -2.14 6.58
N ASP A 178 -12.42 -3.21 6.04
CA ASP A 178 -13.68 -3.82 6.49
C ASP A 178 -14.84 -2.81 6.69
N ALA A 179 -14.90 -1.78 5.84
CA ALA A 179 -15.95 -0.80 5.89
C ALA A 179 -17.32 -1.44 5.59
N PRO A 180 -18.41 -1.04 6.27
CA PRO A 180 -19.74 -1.50 5.93
C PRO A 180 -20.09 -1.04 4.51
N LEU A 181 -20.48 -1.99 3.65
CA LEU A 181 -20.96 -1.76 2.28
C LEU A 181 -22.44 -1.41 2.26
#